data_b7f74b6f49188ad22d3ae918241cef53
#
_entry.id   b7f74b6f49188ad22d3ae918241cef53
#
_cell.length_a   1.000
_cell.length_b   1.000
_cell.length_c   1.000
_cell.angle_alpha   90.00
_cell.angle_beta   90.00
_cell.angle_gamma   90.00
#
_symmetry.space_group_name_H-M   'P 1'
#
loop_
_entity.id
_entity.type
_entity.pdbx_description
1 polymer ?
#
loop_
_entity_poly.entity_id
_entity_poly.type
_entity_poly.pdbx_seq_one_letter_code
_entity_poly.pdbx_strand_id
1 'polypeptide(L)'
;MDVARPLTVLVPSLDGPVLEALARTSRPVTGREAHRLAGAGSESGVRLVLARLVEHGLVNATQAGKATLYVANREHIAWPLVEGLVNLRRELFARMGKLIAAWSSPPATVTVFGSAARGDGGLDSDLGVLVVRPAGGEEV
;
A
#
# COMPACT_ATOMS: atom_id res chain seq x y z
N MET A 1 8.64 0.29 11.35
CA MET A 1 7.33 0.42 10.66
C MET A 1 7.28 -0.60 9.54
N ASP A 2 6.23 -1.38 9.47
CA ASP A 2 6.05 -2.32 8.35
C ASP A 2 5.88 -1.54 7.02
N VAL A 3 6.95 -1.51 6.23
CA VAL A 3 6.98 -0.81 4.93
C VAL A 3 6.22 -1.58 3.85
N ALA A 4 5.98 -2.88 4.06
CA ALA A 4 5.23 -3.71 3.11
C ALA A 4 3.73 -3.40 3.17
N ARG A 5 3.20 -3.17 4.37
CA ARG A 5 1.78 -2.91 4.62
C ARG A 5 1.57 -1.70 5.55
N PRO A 6 1.95 -0.49 5.13
CA PRO A 6 1.95 0.68 6.00
C PRO A 6 0.54 1.07 6.48
N LEU A 7 -0.49 0.81 5.68
CA LEU A 7 -1.87 1.08 6.07
C LEU A 7 -2.30 0.23 7.28
N THR A 8 -1.88 -1.04 7.36
CA THR A 8 -2.22 -1.92 8.48
C THR A 8 -1.56 -1.54 9.79
N VAL A 9 -0.46 -0.79 9.75
CA VAL A 9 0.19 -0.25 10.95
C VAL A 9 -0.66 0.85 11.58
N LEU A 10 -1.24 1.71 10.76
CA LEU A 10 -2.08 2.83 11.22
C LEU A 10 -3.53 2.42 11.41
N VAL A 11 -3.99 1.43 10.66
CA VAL A 11 -5.35 0.87 10.74
C VAL A 11 -5.24 -0.64 10.98
N PRO A 12 -4.96 -1.07 12.23
CA PRO A 12 -4.68 -2.48 12.55
C PRO A 12 -5.94 -3.37 12.54
N SER A 13 -7.09 -2.80 12.22
CA SER A 13 -8.35 -3.54 12.04
C SER A 13 -8.44 -4.13 10.63
N LEU A 14 -9.48 -4.95 10.39
CA LEU A 14 -9.77 -5.52 9.08
C LEU A 14 -10.05 -4.45 8.00
N ASP A 15 -10.35 -3.23 8.42
CA ASP A 15 -10.52 -2.08 7.53
C ASP A 15 -9.27 -1.78 6.69
N GLY A 16 -8.09 -1.87 7.32
CA GLY A 16 -6.82 -1.63 6.64
C GLY A 16 -6.64 -2.51 5.40
N PRO A 17 -6.64 -3.85 5.53
CA PRO A 17 -6.54 -4.75 4.39
C PRO A 17 -7.65 -4.57 3.35
N VAL A 18 -8.89 -4.30 3.77
CA VAL A 18 -10.01 -4.09 2.84
C VAL A 18 -9.84 -2.79 2.05
N LEU A 19 -9.48 -1.69 2.71
CA LEU A 19 -9.20 -0.41 2.05
C LEU A 19 -8.01 -0.52 1.10
N GLU A 20 -6.95 -1.21 1.49
CA GLU A 20 -5.79 -1.46 0.62
C GLU A 20 -6.19 -2.23 -0.63
N ALA A 21 -6.97 -3.30 -0.49
CA ALA A 21 -7.46 -4.10 -1.61
C ALA A 21 -8.28 -3.26 -2.59
N LEU A 22 -9.20 -2.44 -2.08
CA LEU A 22 -10.03 -1.56 -2.90
C LEU A 22 -9.23 -0.43 -3.56
N ALA A 23 -8.24 0.13 -2.86
CA ALA A 23 -7.38 1.18 -3.41
C ALA A 23 -6.52 0.69 -4.59
N ARG A 24 -6.08 -0.59 -4.53
CA ARG A 24 -5.28 -1.22 -5.60
C ARG A 24 -6.13 -1.75 -6.76
N THR A 25 -7.46 -1.69 -6.66
CA THR A 25 -8.38 -2.25 -7.65
C THR A 25 -9.14 -1.10 -8.33
N SER A 26 -9.13 -1.08 -9.65
CA SER A 26 -9.84 -0.06 -10.46
C SER A 26 -11.22 -0.50 -10.91
N ARG A 27 -11.56 -1.77 -10.79
CA ARG A 27 -12.85 -2.35 -11.19
C ARG A 27 -13.72 -2.72 -9.99
N PRO A 28 -15.05 -2.77 -10.15
CA PRO A 28 -15.93 -3.30 -9.12
C PRO A 28 -15.61 -4.77 -8.80
N VAL A 29 -15.70 -5.13 -7.53
CA VAL A 29 -15.44 -6.48 -7.02
C VAL A 29 -16.57 -6.96 -6.13
N THR A 30 -16.80 -8.27 -6.08
CA THR A 30 -17.73 -8.88 -5.13
C THR A 30 -17.14 -8.93 -3.71
N GLY A 31 -17.97 -9.12 -2.69
CA GLY A 31 -17.50 -9.29 -1.31
C GLY A 31 -16.52 -10.45 -1.15
N ARG A 32 -16.75 -11.57 -1.85
CA ARG A 32 -15.82 -12.72 -1.87
C ARG A 32 -14.47 -12.33 -2.50
N GLU A 33 -14.51 -11.60 -3.59
CA GLU A 33 -13.29 -11.16 -4.26
C GLU A 33 -12.53 -10.14 -3.41
N ALA A 34 -13.24 -9.21 -2.77
CA ALA A 34 -12.64 -8.27 -1.82
C ALA A 34 -11.95 -9.01 -0.66
N HIS A 35 -12.56 -10.05 -0.10
CA HIS A 35 -11.95 -10.91 0.91
C HIS A 35 -10.67 -11.58 0.41
N ARG A 36 -10.71 -12.17 -0.78
CA ARG A 36 -9.52 -12.79 -1.39
C ARG A 36 -8.38 -11.79 -1.59
N LEU A 37 -8.69 -10.58 -2.06
CA LEU A 37 -7.71 -9.52 -2.30
C LEU A 37 -7.16 -8.94 -1.00
N ALA A 38 -7.99 -8.78 0.02
CA ALA A 38 -7.56 -8.31 1.34
C ALA A 38 -6.62 -9.31 2.03
N GLY A 39 -6.79 -10.60 1.77
CA GLY A 39 -5.95 -11.67 2.32
C GLY A 39 -5.99 -11.75 3.85
N ALA A 40 -7.05 -11.27 4.48
CA ALA A 40 -7.18 -11.19 5.94
C ALA A 40 -8.64 -11.35 6.38
N GLY A 41 -8.82 -11.82 7.61
CA GLY A 41 -10.13 -11.97 8.25
C GLY A 41 -10.99 -13.06 7.61
N SER A 42 -12.28 -13.03 7.93
CA SER A 42 -13.30 -13.92 7.34
C SER A 42 -14.10 -13.19 6.24
N GLU A 43 -14.73 -13.94 5.35
CA GLU A 43 -15.61 -13.35 4.33
C GLU A 43 -16.75 -12.53 4.96
N SER A 44 -17.33 -13.02 6.06
CA SER A 44 -18.37 -12.29 6.79
C SER A 44 -17.83 -11.01 7.43
N GLY A 45 -16.64 -11.03 7.99
CA GLY A 45 -15.97 -9.85 8.55
C GLY A 45 -15.72 -8.80 7.47
N VAL A 46 -15.21 -9.20 6.30
CA VAL A 46 -15.00 -8.29 5.17
C VAL A 46 -16.32 -7.69 4.70
N ARG A 47 -17.41 -8.46 4.65
CA ARG A 47 -18.73 -7.92 4.29
C ARG A 47 -19.25 -6.87 5.27
N LEU A 48 -18.99 -7.05 6.58
CA LEU A 48 -19.35 -6.05 7.60
C LEU A 48 -18.54 -4.76 7.41
N VAL A 49 -17.25 -4.88 7.13
CA VAL A 49 -16.40 -3.72 6.82
C VAL A 49 -16.91 -3.01 5.58
N LEU A 50 -17.17 -3.75 4.48
CA LEU A 50 -17.70 -3.16 3.24
C LEU A 50 -19.02 -2.44 3.47
N ALA A 51 -19.96 -3.02 4.21
CA ALA A 51 -21.25 -2.40 4.53
C ALA A 51 -21.05 -1.07 5.25
N ARG A 52 -20.18 -1.02 6.25
CA ARG A 52 -19.87 0.19 6.99
C ARG A 52 -19.16 1.23 6.11
N LEU A 53 -18.22 0.83 5.25
CA LEU A 53 -17.55 1.75 4.32
C LEU A 53 -18.53 2.34 3.30
N VAL A 54 -19.53 1.58 2.88
CA VAL A 54 -20.63 2.08 2.03
C VAL A 54 -21.50 3.09 2.79
N GLU A 55 -21.86 2.79 4.04
CA GLU A 55 -22.62 3.71 4.89
C GLU A 55 -21.93 5.07 5.06
N HIS A 56 -20.60 5.05 5.18
CA HIS A 56 -19.77 6.26 5.29
C HIS A 56 -19.36 6.86 3.92
N GLY A 57 -19.80 6.30 2.82
CA GLY A 57 -19.56 6.83 1.47
C GLY A 57 -18.17 6.62 0.90
N LEU A 58 -17.29 5.89 1.60
CA LEU A 58 -15.93 5.55 1.14
C LEU A 58 -15.92 4.49 0.03
N VAL A 59 -16.99 3.71 -0.04
CA VAL A 59 -17.19 2.64 -1.02
C VAL A 59 -18.56 2.80 -1.64
N ASN A 60 -18.64 2.67 -2.95
CA ASN A 60 -19.91 2.57 -3.67
C ASN A 60 -20.28 1.10 -3.83
N ALA A 61 -21.56 0.79 -3.63
CA ALA A 61 -22.11 -0.55 -3.84
C ALA A 61 -23.18 -0.49 -4.94
N THR A 62 -23.11 -1.45 -5.86
CA THR A 62 -24.09 -1.58 -6.95
C THR A 62 -24.57 -3.03 -7.02
N GLN A 63 -25.89 -3.21 -7.10
CA GLN A 63 -26.47 -4.54 -7.28
C GLN A 63 -26.32 -4.98 -8.74
N ALA A 64 -25.71 -6.16 -8.93
CA ALA A 64 -25.57 -6.80 -10.23
C ALA A 64 -26.15 -8.22 -10.16
N GLY A 65 -27.40 -8.39 -10.56
CA GLY A 65 -28.13 -9.64 -10.39
C GLY A 65 -28.24 -10.03 -8.91
N LYS A 66 -27.72 -11.20 -8.55
CA LYS A 66 -27.70 -11.69 -7.16
C LYS A 66 -26.47 -11.26 -6.38
N ALA A 67 -25.51 -10.58 -7.01
CA ALA A 67 -24.27 -10.13 -6.39
C ALA A 67 -24.29 -8.65 -6.14
N THR A 68 -23.65 -8.21 -5.05
CA THR A 68 -23.32 -6.81 -4.80
C THR A 68 -21.86 -6.57 -5.22
N LEU A 69 -21.65 -5.56 -6.03
CA LEU A 69 -20.33 -5.10 -6.47
C LEU A 69 -19.92 -3.87 -5.69
N TYR A 70 -18.69 -3.85 -5.26
CA TYR A 70 -18.10 -2.78 -4.47
C TYR A 70 -16.95 -2.13 -5.23
N VAL A 71 -16.86 -0.81 -5.19
CA VAL A 71 -15.77 -0.04 -5.77
C VAL A 71 -15.45 1.14 -4.85
N ALA A 72 -14.18 1.50 -4.77
CA ALA A 72 -13.73 2.65 -4.01
C ALA A 72 -14.38 3.94 -4.55
N ASN A 73 -14.90 4.77 -3.65
CA ASN A 73 -15.36 6.13 -3.98
C ASN A 73 -14.15 7.09 -3.93
N ARG A 74 -13.49 7.27 -5.06
CA ARG A 74 -12.29 8.11 -5.16
C ARG A 74 -12.58 9.62 -5.05
N GLU A 75 -13.85 10.01 -5.13
CA GLU A 75 -14.28 11.41 -4.94
C GLU A 75 -14.56 11.76 -3.48
N HIS A 76 -14.54 10.74 -2.59
CA HIS A 76 -14.74 10.98 -1.16
C HIS A 76 -13.57 11.79 -0.58
N ILE A 77 -13.86 12.80 0.24
CA ILE A 77 -12.85 13.73 0.80
C ILE A 77 -11.71 13.02 1.57
N ALA A 78 -11.99 11.89 2.19
CA ALA A 78 -10.96 11.10 2.88
C ALA A 78 -10.15 10.17 1.95
N TRP A 79 -10.55 10.00 0.68
CA TRP A 79 -9.90 9.05 -0.22
C TRP A 79 -8.41 9.37 -0.50
N PRO A 80 -8.00 10.63 -0.69
CA PRO A 80 -6.58 10.97 -0.85
C PRO A 80 -5.70 10.53 0.33
N LEU A 81 -6.24 10.50 1.55
CA LEU A 81 -5.53 10.00 2.73
C LEU A 81 -5.32 8.48 2.66
N VAL A 82 -6.33 7.73 2.22
CA VAL A 82 -6.23 6.28 2.00
C VAL A 82 -5.16 5.99 0.93
N GLU A 83 -5.19 6.70 -0.19
CA GLU A 83 -4.19 6.55 -1.25
C GLU A 83 -2.78 6.91 -0.77
N GLY A 84 -2.65 7.96 0.02
CA GLY A 84 -1.38 8.36 0.62
C GLY A 84 -0.80 7.26 1.50
N LEU A 85 -1.62 6.64 2.33
CA LEU A 85 -1.21 5.53 3.20
C LEU A 85 -0.84 4.28 2.41
N VAL A 86 -1.63 3.91 1.40
CA VAL A 86 -1.35 2.76 0.53
C VAL A 86 -0.05 2.97 -0.27
N ASN A 87 0.23 4.20 -0.66
CA ASN A 87 1.40 4.58 -1.44
C ASN A 87 2.63 4.96 -0.59
N LEU A 88 2.55 4.87 0.73
CA LEU A 88 3.61 5.33 1.64
C LEU A 88 4.98 4.69 1.34
N ARG A 89 5.00 3.41 0.98
CA ARG A 89 6.23 2.71 0.54
C ARG A 89 6.86 3.36 -0.68
N ARG A 90 6.05 3.67 -1.69
CA ARG A 90 6.53 4.35 -2.91
C ARG A 90 7.07 5.74 -2.59
N GLU A 91 6.40 6.47 -1.71
CA GLU A 91 6.83 7.79 -1.25
C GLU A 91 8.15 7.72 -0.49
N LEU A 92 8.34 6.71 0.37
CA LEU A 92 9.61 6.48 1.06
C LEU A 92 10.76 6.32 0.06
N PHE A 93 10.62 5.45 -0.93
CA PHE A 93 11.67 5.23 -1.93
C PHE A 93 11.89 6.46 -2.82
N ALA A 94 10.83 7.21 -3.15
CA ALA A 94 10.97 8.47 -3.89
C ALA A 94 11.77 9.51 -3.09
N ARG A 95 11.53 9.65 -1.78
CA ARG A 95 12.32 10.54 -0.90
C ARG A 95 13.76 10.08 -0.77
N MET A 96 13.99 8.79 -0.60
CA MET A 96 15.35 8.23 -0.59
C MET A 96 16.09 8.55 -1.89
N GLY A 97 15.45 8.36 -3.03
CA GLY A 97 16.04 8.68 -4.33
C GLY A 97 16.42 10.17 -4.46
N LYS A 98 15.56 11.08 -3.98
CA LYS A 98 15.86 12.52 -3.96
C LYS A 98 17.05 12.86 -3.06
N LEU A 99 17.12 12.26 -1.88
CA LEU A 99 18.25 12.47 -0.95
C LEU A 99 19.57 11.99 -1.55
N ILE A 100 19.56 10.82 -2.20
CA ILE A 100 20.74 10.22 -2.83
C ILE A 100 21.18 11.05 -4.04
N ALA A 101 20.24 11.55 -4.84
CA ALA A 101 20.55 12.40 -5.99
C ALA A 101 21.17 13.76 -5.58
N ALA A 102 20.94 14.20 -4.35
CA ALA A 102 21.51 15.43 -3.82
C ALA A 102 22.93 15.26 -3.22
N TRP A 103 23.49 14.04 -3.23
CA TRP A 103 24.87 13.83 -2.76
C TRP A 103 25.87 14.53 -3.70
N SER A 104 26.94 15.04 -3.12
CA SER A 104 28.04 15.71 -3.86
C SER A 104 28.71 14.78 -4.89
N SER A 105 28.72 13.49 -4.61
CA SER A 105 29.16 12.44 -5.53
C SER A 105 28.06 11.40 -5.70
N PRO A 106 27.16 11.59 -6.67
CA PRO A 106 26.06 10.66 -6.88
C PRO A 106 26.56 9.24 -7.21
N PRO A 107 25.94 8.20 -6.67
CA PRO A 107 26.32 6.83 -6.96
C PRO A 107 25.94 6.43 -8.40
N ALA A 108 26.66 5.46 -8.96
CA ALA A 108 26.32 4.89 -10.26
C ALA A 108 24.99 4.12 -10.21
N THR A 109 24.74 3.45 -9.08
CA THR A 109 23.49 2.69 -8.85
C THR A 109 23.21 2.60 -7.37
N VAL A 110 21.91 2.66 -7.02
CA VAL A 110 21.40 2.32 -5.69
C VAL A 110 20.31 1.28 -5.84
N THR A 111 20.44 0.19 -5.11
CA THR A 111 19.48 -0.92 -5.15
C THR A 111 18.99 -1.22 -3.74
N VAL A 112 17.68 -1.32 -3.56
CA VAL A 112 17.07 -1.82 -2.34
C VAL A 112 16.95 -3.34 -2.44
N PHE A 113 17.34 -4.05 -1.40
CA PHE A 113 17.28 -5.51 -1.35
C PHE A 113 16.67 -6.01 -0.04
N GLY A 114 16.50 -7.34 0.08
CA GLY A 114 15.91 -7.97 1.24
C GLY A 114 14.39 -7.94 1.26
N SER A 115 13.81 -8.08 2.44
CA SER A 115 12.35 -8.10 2.65
C SER A 115 11.68 -6.80 2.22
N ALA A 116 12.32 -5.66 2.41
CA ALA A 116 11.83 -4.37 1.97
C ALA A 116 11.65 -4.29 0.45
N ALA A 117 12.55 -4.88 -0.33
CA ALA A 117 12.44 -4.95 -1.79
C ALA A 117 11.29 -5.88 -2.22
N ARG A 118 11.16 -7.04 -1.59
CA ARG A 118 10.10 -8.01 -1.90
C ARG A 118 8.72 -7.56 -1.41
N GLY A 119 8.66 -6.68 -0.38
CA GLY A 119 7.40 -6.24 0.22
C GLY A 119 6.81 -7.26 1.19
N ASP A 120 7.64 -8.13 1.75
CA ASP A 120 7.26 -9.16 2.73
C ASP A 120 7.90 -8.93 4.12
N GLY A 121 8.51 -7.77 4.33
CA GLY A 121 9.13 -7.39 5.58
C GLY A 121 8.12 -7.09 6.70
N GLY A 122 8.46 -7.48 7.94
CA GLY A 122 7.74 -7.14 9.15
C GLY A 122 8.36 -5.96 9.93
N LEU A 123 7.92 -5.79 11.18
CA LEU A 123 8.37 -4.71 12.06
C LEU A 123 9.88 -4.70 12.31
N ASP A 124 10.49 -5.87 12.38
CA ASP A 124 11.92 -6.08 12.67
C ASP A 124 12.77 -6.21 11.40
N SER A 125 12.18 -5.93 10.23
CA SER A 125 12.91 -6.04 8.97
C SER A 125 13.73 -4.79 8.69
N ASP A 126 15.02 -4.99 8.43
CA ASP A 126 15.93 -3.94 8.01
C ASP A 126 15.72 -3.55 6.55
N LEU A 127 16.00 -2.29 6.26
CA LEU A 127 16.06 -1.78 4.89
C LEU A 127 17.47 -1.97 4.35
N GLY A 128 17.69 -3.02 3.57
CA GLY A 128 18.97 -3.25 2.90
C GLY A 128 19.13 -2.34 1.68
N VAL A 129 20.20 -1.53 1.66
CA VAL A 129 20.51 -0.64 0.54
C VAL A 129 21.94 -0.91 0.07
N LEU A 130 22.09 -1.28 -1.21
CA LEU A 130 23.37 -1.41 -1.88
C LEU A 130 23.65 -0.14 -2.68
N VAL A 131 24.78 0.49 -2.42
CA VAL A 131 25.26 1.67 -3.13
C VAL A 131 26.50 1.31 -3.93
N VAL A 132 26.44 1.48 -5.25
CA VAL A 132 27.57 1.27 -6.15
C VAL A 132 28.13 2.64 -6.53
N ARG A 133 29.40 2.87 -6.20
CA ARG A 133 30.09 4.13 -6.57
C ARG A 133 30.55 4.10 -8.03
N PRO A 134 30.66 5.26 -8.71
CA PRO A 134 31.28 5.33 -10.02
C PRO A 134 32.74 4.87 -9.95
N ALA A 135 33.22 4.21 -10.99
CA ALA A 135 34.64 3.90 -11.12
C ALA A 135 35.46 5.20 -11.20
N GLY A 136 36.38 5.41 -10.26
CA GLY A 136 37.24 6.61 -10.19
C GLY A 136 36.83 7.68 -9.16
N GLY A 137 35.87 7.40 -8.29
CA GLY A 137 35.58 8.25 -7.13
C GLY A 137 36.67 8.07 -6.07
N GLU A 138 37.46 9.11 -5.78
CA GLU A 138 38.43 9.12 -4.69
C GLU A 138 37.73 8.83 -3.35
N GLU A 139 38.40 8.02 -2.53
CA GLU A 139 38.03 7.86 -1.13
C GLU A 139 38.18 9.20 -0.42
N VAL A 140 37.11 9.66 0.21
CA VAL A 140 37.16 10.75 1.20
C VAL A 140 36.92 10.13 2.57
#